data_26fe366c0867632812c7527cb4b3cbc9
#
_entry.id   26fe366c0867632812c7527cb4b3cbc9
#
_cell.length_a   1.000
_cell.length_b   1.000
_cell.length_c   1.000
_cell.angle_alpha   90.00
_cell.angle_beta   90.00
_cell.angle_gamma   90.00
#
_symmetry.space_group_name_H-M   'P 1'
#
loop_
_entity.id
_entity.type
_entity.pdbx_description
1 polymer ?
#
loop_
_entity_poly.entity_id
_entity_poly.type
_entity_poly.pdbx_seq_one_letter_code
_entity_poly.pdbx_strand_id
1 'polypeptide(L)'
;MYQPSHFEETRLDVLHGLIRAHPLAAFVALGDGELIANHMPLLIDASHGPHGTLRGHVARANPLWQRLSAASAPAIAIFQGPQAYISPSWYPSKHADGKAVPTWNYAVVHAHGEPRIVDDADWLLAHVTALTAQQEAGQALPWTVSDAPRDFIDRMLGAIVGIEMPIARIEGKWKVSQNRPFADRLGVAAGLESRADALSHAMAALVMERATR
;
A
#
# COMPACT_ATOMS: atom_id res chain seq x y z
N MET A 1 2.70 -6.00 13.43
CA MET A 1 1.44 -5.22 13.70
C MET A 1 0.58 -5.98 14.68
N TYR A 2 -0.16 -5.32 15.63
CA TYR A 2 -1.18 -5.99 16.44
C TYR A 2 -2.36 -6.41 15.54
N GLN A 3 -2.64 -7.71 15.46
CA GLN A 3 -3.51 -8.29 14.43
C GLN A 3 -4.39 -9.40 15.02
N PRO A 4 -5.57 -9.04 15.59
CA PRO A 4 -6.56 -10.03 15.96
C PRO A 4 -6.97 -10.87 14.73
N SER A 5 -7.13 -12.18 14.90
CA SER A 5 -7.37 -13.14 13.82
C SER A 5 -8.56 -12.77 12.92
N HIS A 6 -9.63 -12.22 13.51
CA HIS A 6 -10.81 -11.80 12.74
C HIS A 6 -10.59 -10.56 11.85
N PHE A 7 -9.45 -9.85 11.99
CA PHE A 7 -9.06 -8.74 11.12
C PHE A 7 -7.89 -9.10 10.19
N GLU A 8 -7.36 -10.29 10.32
CA GLU A 8 -6.23 -10.74 9.52
C GLU A 8 -6.64 -11.01 8.07
N GLU A 9 -5.81 -10.58 7.13
CA GLU A 9 -5.89 -10.95 5.72
C GLU A 9 -4.58 -11.63 5.33
N THR A 10 -4.66 -12.87 4.88
CA THR A 10 -3.48 -13.70 4.53
C THR A 10 -3.40 -14.06 3.05
N ARG A 11 -4.45 -13.79 2.27
CA ARG A 11 -4.48 -14.10 0.84
C ARG A 11 -3.57 -13.16 0.07
N LEU A 12 -2.50 -13.70 -0.49
CA LEU A 12 -1.48 -12.91 -1.19
C LEU A 12 -2.03 -12.08 -2.35
N ASP A 13 -2.98 -12.61 -3.10
CA ASP A 13 -3.64 -11.91 -4.20
C ASP A 13 -4.35 -10.62 -3.73
N VAL A 14 -5.00 -10.68 -2.56
CA VAL A 14 -5.68 -9.53 -1.93
C VAL A 14 -4.65 -8.51 -1.41
N LEU A 15 -3.58 -9.00 -0.75
CA LEU A 15 -2.49 -8.14 -0.25
C LEU A 15 -1.79 -7.41 -1.40
N HIS A 16 -1.44 -8.13 -2.47
CA HIS A 16 -0.85 -7.56 -3.68
C HIS A 16 -1.82 -6.63 -4.42
N GLY A 17 -3.13 -6.92 -4.36
CA GLY A 17 -4.17 -6.05 -4.90
C GLY A 17 -4.17 -4.68 -4.22
N LEU A 18 -4.08 -4.64 -2.88
CA LEU A 18 -3.99 -3.39 -2.13
C LEU A 18 -2.70 -2.63 -2.45
N ILE A 19 -1.56 -3.32 -2.54
CA ILE A 19 -0.26 -2.70 -2.91
C ILE A 19 -0.37 -2.02 -4.29
N ARG A 20 -0.96 -2.71 -5.29
CA ARG A 20 -1.13 -2.14 -6.64
C ARG A 20 -2.08 -0.95 -6.67
N ALA A 21 -3.15 -0.99 -5.88
CA ALA A 21 -4.13 0.08 -5.82
C ALA A 21 -3.63 1.31 -5.05
N HIS A 22 -2.69 1.12 -4.11
CA HIS A 22 -2.15 2.15 -3.23
C HIS A 22 -0.61 2.11 -3.23
N PRO A 23 0.06 2.34 -4.37
CA PRO A 23 1.50 2.10 -4.52
C PRO A 23 2.39 3.08 -3.75
N LEU A 24 1.90 4.27 -3.38
CA LEU A 24 2.67 5.25 -2.61
C LEU A 24 2.78 4.80 -1.15
N ALA A 25 3.86 4.08 -0.85
CA ALA A 25 4.11 3.54 0.48
C ALA A 25 4.86 4.51 1.39
N ALA A 26 4.57 4.44 2.70
CA ALA A 26 5.51 4.91 3.71
C ALA A 26 6.59 3.84 3.89
N PHE A 27 7.79 4.12 3.41
CA PHE A 27 8.96 3.24 3.52
C PHE A 27 9.80 3.67 4.71
N VAL A 28 9.93 2.79 5.70
CA VAL A 28 10.67 3.05 6.93
C VAL A 28 11.81 2.05 7.04
N ALA A 29 13.02 2.54 7.24
CA ALA A 29 14.22 1.73 7.42
C ALA A 29 15.03 2.24 8.62
N LEU A 30 15.90 1.38 9.13
CA LEU A 30 16.90 1.74 10.11
C LEU A 30 18.21 2.07 9.36
N GLY A 31 18.73 3.27 9.52
CA GLY A 31 20.01 3.69 8.94
C GLY A 31 20.80 4.51 9.96
N ASP A 32 22.07 4.19 10.15
CA ASP A 32 22.97 4.86 11.11
C ASP A 32 22.42 4.92 12.55
N GLY A 33 21.61 3.92 12.95
CA GLY A 33 20.99 3.87 14.27
C GLY A 33 19.70 4.70 14.41
N GLU A 34 19.24 5.34 13.35
CA GLU A 34 18.02 6.17 13.31
C GLU A 34 16.97 5.59 12.38
N LEU A 35 15.69 5.82 12.70
CA LEU A 35 14.59 5.52 11.78
C LEU A 35 14.51 6.59 10.71
N ILE A 36 14.51 6.16 9.45
CA ILE A 36 14.39 7.01 8.28
C ILE A 36 13.07 6.67 7.60
N ALA A 37 12.21 7.67 7.40
CA ALA A 37 10.94 7.49 6.69
C ALA A 37 10.97 8.28 5.37
N ASN A 38 10.55 7.61 4.29
CA ASN A 38 10.35 8.22 2.98
C ASN A 38 8.98 7.78 2.43
N HIS A 39 8.39 8.58 1.55
CA HIS A 39 7.25 8.17 0.76
C HIS A 39 7.70 7.95 -0.67
N MET A 40 7.51 6.74 -1.18
CA MET A 40 7.89 6.40 -2.55
C MET A 40 6.89 5.42 -3.17
N PRO A 41 6.59 5.53 -4.45
CA PRO A 41 5.81 4.53 -5.15
C PRO A 41 6.61 3.23 -5.27
N LEU A 42 5.98 2.10 -4.95
CA LEU A 42 6.58 0.77 -5.02
C LEU A 42 5.73 -0.12 -5.93
N LEU A 43 6.36 -0.74 -6.90
CA LEU A 43 5.80 -1.77 -7.76
C LEU A 43 5.97 -3.13 -7.09
N ILE A 44 4.93 -3.96 -7.05
CA ILE A 44 5.02 -5.36 -6.60
C ILE A 44 5.22 -6.30 -7.78
N ASP A 45 6.35 -7.00 -7.79
CA ASP A 45 6.61 -8.15 -8.65
C ASP A 45 6.22 -9.43 -7.90
N ALA A 46 5.05 -9.96 -8.20
CA ALA A 46 4.50 -11.13 -7.53
C ALA A 46 5.19 -12.45 -7.94
N SER A 47 5.99 -12.44 -9.01
CA SER A 47 6.66 -13.64 -9.53
C SER A 47 8.00 -13.95 -8.85
N HIS A 48 8.56 -13.00 -8.09
CA HIS A 48 9.87 -13.13 -7.46
C HIS A 48 9.76 -13.26 -5.94
N GLY A 49 10.12 -14.42 -5.43
CA GLY A 49 10.09 -14.76 -4.00
C GLY A 49 8.72 -15.22 -3.49
N PRO A 50 8.64 -15.75 -2.26
CA PRO A 50 7.41 -16.36 -1.72
C PRO A 50 6.29 -15.37 -1.45
N HIS A 51 6.62 -14.10 -1.21
CA HIS A 51 5.66 -13.03 -0.95
C HIS A 51 5.74 -11.90 -1.98
N GLY A 52 6.51 -12.08 -3.06
CA GLY A 52 6.80 -11.06 -4.04
C GLY A 52 8.02 -10.20 -3.67
N THR A 53 8.38 -9.30 -4.59
CA THR A 53 9.49 -8.36 -4.44
C THR A 53 9.00 -6.95 -4.75
N LEU A 54 9.27 -6.00 -3.87
CA LEU A 54 8.98 -4.59 -4.09
C LEU A 54 10.12 -3.92 -4.85
N ARG A 55 9.78 -3.11 -5.84
CA ARG A 55 10.72 -2.31 -6.64
C ARG A 55 10.31 -0.86 -6.62
N GLY A 56 11.27 0.02 -6.40
CA GLY A 56 11.08 1.47 -6.39
C GLY A 56 12.35 2.19 -6.77
N HIS A 57 12.30 3.51 -6.75
CA HIS A 57 13.49 4.35 -6.93
C HIS A 57 13.36 5.62 -6.09
N VAL A 58 14.50 6.23 -5.82
CA VAL A 58 14.60 7.54 -5.19
C VAL A 58 15.49 8.45 -6.03
N ALA A 59 15.35 9.75 -5.86
CA ALA A 59 16.30 10.68 -6.45
C ALA A 59 17.73 10.36 -5.96
N ARG A 60 18.72 10.43 -6.83
CA ARG A 60 20.14 10.22 -6.47
C ARG A 60 20.62 11.18 -5.38
N ALA A 61 20.02 12.37 -5.29
CA ALA A 61 20.26 13.33 -4.23
C ALA A 61 19.65 12.96 -2.87
N ASN A 62 18.72 11.98 -2.82
CA ASN A 62 18.13 11.51 -1.56
C ASN A 62 19.15 10.64 -0.81
N PRO A 63 19.54 10.96 0.44
CA PRO A 63 20.54 10.19 1.17
C PRO A 63 20.08 8.78 1.60
N LEU A 64 18.82 8.43 1.43
CA LEU A 64 18.27 7.14 1.83
C LEU A 64 19.09 5.97 1.26
N TRP A 65 19.38 5.97 -0.04
CA TRP A 65 20.09 4.86 -0.70
C TRP A 65 21.51 4.67 -0.16
N GLN A 66 22.22 5.73 0.20
CA GLN A 66 23.55 5.66 0.80
C GLN A 66 23.50 5.02 2.19
N ARG A 67 22.52 5.41 3.01
CA ARG A 67 22.31 4.85 4.34
C ARG A 67 21.88 3.37 4.30
N LEU A 68 21.08 2.98 3.31
CA LEU A 68 20.72 1.57 3.09
C LEU A 68 21.91 0.73 2.61
N SER A 69 22.82 1.31 1.81
CA SER A 69 24.02 0.61 1.34
C SER A 69 25.05 0.35 2.44
N ALA A 70 25.11 1.20 3.44
CA ALA A 70 26.10 1.11 4.53
C ALA A 70 25.80 -0.01 5.55
N ALA A 71 24.53 -0.44 5.63
CA ALA A 71 24.11 -1.49 6.56
C ALA A 71 23.00 -2.33 5.91
N SER A 72 23.13 -3.67 5.95
CA SER A 72 21.99 -4.57 5.68
C SER A 72 21.00 -4.40 6.84
N ALA A 73 20.05 -3.48 6.67
CA ALA A 73 19.10 -3.12 7.72
C ALA A 73 17.68 -3.49 7.27
N PRO A 74 16.88 -4.07 8.17
CA PRO A 74 15.49 -4.37 7.86
C PRO A 74 14.70 -3.09 7.61
N ALA A 75 13.79 -3.17 6.66
CA ALA A 75 12.85 -2.10 6.34
C ALA A 75 11.41 -2.61 6.35
N ILE A 76 10.49 -1.68 6.46
CA ILE A 76 9.07 -1.92 6.31
C ILE A 76 8.49 -0.94 5.28
N ALA A 77 7.76 -1.45 4.30
CA ALA A 77 6.90 -0.67 3.44
C ALA A 77 5.45 -0.81 3.92
N ILE A 78 4.81 0.33 4.21
CA ILE A 78 3.44 0.40 4.72
C ILE A 78 2.55 0.97 3.61
N PHE A 79 1.60 0.16 3.15
CA PHE A 79 0.61 0.53 2.14
C PHE A 79 -0.73 0.77 2.81
N GLN A 80 -1.16 2.03 2.82
CA GLN A 80 -2.42 2.44 3.42
C GLN A 80 -3.52 2.41 2.37
N GLY A 81 -4.48 1.53 2.56
CA GLY A 81 -5.70 1.46 1.76
C GLY A 81 -6.82 2.38 2.30
N PRO A 82 -8.08 2.11 1.93
CA PRO A 82 -9.22 2.88 2.41
C PRO A 82 -9.29 2.92 3.93
N GLN A 83 -9.70 4.07 4.47
CA GLN A 83 -9.91 4.28 5.89
C GLN A 83 -11.09 5.21 6.15
N ALA A 84 -11.80 5.00 7.24
CA ALA A 84 -12.90 5.87 7.62
C ALA A 84 -13.19 5.82 9.13
N TYR A 85 -13.58 6.95 9.69
CA TYR A 85 -14.19 7.01 11.01
C TYR A 85 -15.60 6.41 10.96
N ILE A 86 -15.93 5.55 11.93
CA ILE A 86 -17.22 4.87 12.05
C ILE A 86 -17.97 5.43 13.25
N SER A 87 -19.11 6.09 12.96
CA SER A 87 -19.98 6.63 13.99
C SER A 87 -20.80 5.52 14.65
N PRO A 88 -20.92 5.52 15.99
CA PRO A 88 -21.86 4.64 16.68
C PRO A 88 -23.32 4.86 16.28
N SER A 89 -23.65 6.05 15.75
CA SER A 89 -25.01 6.38 15.29
C SER A 89 -25.48 5.55 14.10
N TRP A 90 -24.57 4.88 13.44
CA TRP A 90 -24.87 3.98 12.31
C TRP A 90 -25.19 2.56 12.73
N TYR A 91 -25.03 2.21 14.03
CA TYR A 91 -25.33 0.87 14.54
C TYR A 91 -26.80 0.77 15.00
N PRO A 92 -27.66 -0.05 14.34
CA PRO A 92 -28.99 -0.35 14.86
C PRO A 92 -28.95 -0.96 16.27
N SER A 93 -27.95 -1.78 16.60
CA SER A 93 -27.79 -2.37 17.93
C SER A 93 -27.64 -1.35 19.05
N LYS A 94 -27.12 -0.15 18.78
CA LYS A 94 -27.03 0.95 19.76
C LYS A 94 -28.39 1.32 20.35
N HIS A 95 -29.47 1.23 19.55
CA HIS A 95 -30.81 1.59 20.03
C HIS A 95 -31.35 0.56 21.05
N ALA A 96 -30.79 -0.65 21.11
CA ALA A 96 -31.23 -1.69 22.02
C ALA A 96 -30.62 -1.56 23.43
N ASP A 97 -29.30 -1.24 23.52
CA ASP A 97 -28.58 -1.27 24.79
C ASP A 97 -27.63 -0.08 25.01
N GLY A 98 -27.47 0.80 24.04
CA GLY A 98 -26.57 1.97 24.10
C GLY A 98 -25.07 1.65 24.06
N LYS A 99 -24.67 0.38 23.98
CA LYS A 99 -23.28 -0.08 24.16
C LYS A 99 -22.48 0.00 22.85
N ALA A 100 -22.34 1.19 22.31
CA ALA A 100 -21.58 1.42 21.09
C ALA A 100 -20.60 2.59 21.27
N VAL A 101 -19.38 2.41 20.78
CA VAL A 101 -18.32 3.42 20.79
C VAL A 101 -17.82 3.68 19.36
N PRO A 102 -17.32 4.89 19.09
CA PRO A 102 -16.72 5.19 17.79
C PRO A 102 -15.45 4.37 17.56
N THR A 103 -15.14 4.15 16.30
CA THR A 103 -13.93 3.45 15.89
C THR A 103 -13.47 3.93 14.51
N TRP A 104 -12.31 3.42 14.07
CA TRP A 104 -11.83 3.55 12.71
C TRP A 104 -11.87 2.18 12.02
N ASN A 105 -12.35 2.16 10.78
CA ASN A 105 -12.12 1.09 9.84
C ASN A 105 -10.96 1.46 8.93
N TYR A 106 -10.16 0.48 8.55
CA TYR A 106 -9.02 0.66 7.64
C TYR A 106 -8.56 -0.69 7.07
N ALA A 107 -7.96 -0.64 5.89
CA ALA A 107 -7.20 -1.73 5.30
C ALA A 107 -5.74 -1.30 5.17
N VAL A 108 -4.79 -2.15 5.54
CA VAL A 108 -3.37 -1.85 5.49
C VAL A 108 -2.55 -3.10 5.23
N VAL A 109 -1.47 -2.96 4.46
CA VAL A 109 -0.46 -4.00 4.24
C VAL A 109 0.89 -3.52 4.73
N HIS A 110 1.57 -4.35 5.54
CA HIS A 110 2.95 -4.17 5.96
C HIS A 110 3.82 -5.22 5.26
N ALA A 111 4.75 -4.80 4.43
CA ALA A 111 5.74 -5.65 3.80
C ALA A 111 7.11 -5.40 4.44
N HIS A 112 7.70 -6.46 4.99
CA HIS A 112 9.00 -6.42 5.68
C HIS A 112 10.05 -7.13 4.83
N GLY A 113 11.24 -6.56 4.75
CA GLY A 113 12.35 -7.15 4.01
C GLY A 113 13.65 -6.39 4.22
N GLU A 114 14.70 -6.85 3.56
CA GLU A 114 15.99 -6.17 3.51
C GLU A 114 16.13 -5.55 2.11
N PRO A 115 16.12 -4.21 2.00
CA PRO A 115 16.27 -3.54 0.73
C PRO A 115 17.70 -3.64 0.21
N ARG A 116 17.83 -3.76 -1.10
CA ARG A 116 19.11 -3.64 -1.81
C ARG A 116 19.06 -2.48 -2.79
N ILE A 117 20.20 -1.84 -2.99
CA ILE A 117 20.37 -0.76 -3.94
C ILE A 117 20.69 -1.33 -5.31
N VAL A 118 20.06 -0.77 -6.34
CA VAL A 118 20.28 -1.15 -7.75
C VAL A 118 20.64 0.12 -8.52
N ASP A 119 21.90 0.27 -8.86
CA ASP A 119 22.43 1.37 -9.68
C ASP A 119 22.79 0.82 -11.07
N ASP A 120 21.76 0.39 -11.80
CA ASP A 120 21.87 -0.22 -13.13
C ASP A 120 20.86 0.43 -14.08
N ALA A 121 21.31 0.96 -15.19
CA ALA A 121 20.48 1.74 -16.11
C ALA A 121 19.41 0.90 -16.81
N ASP A 122 19.68 -0.36 -17.15
CA ASP A 122 18.74 -1.25 -17.81
C ASP A 122 17.64 -1.68 -16.83
N TRP A 123 18.02 -2.00 -15.60
CA TRP A 123 17.06 -2.29 -14.53
C TRP A 123 16.18 -1.08 -14.24
N LEU A 124 16.75 0.12 -14.14
CA LEU A 124 16.01 1.37 -13.90
C LEU A 124 15.04 1.66 -15.04
N LEU A 125 15.47 1.49 -16.29
CA LEU A 125 14.60 1.66 -17.46
C LEU A 125 13.42 0.67 -17.43
N ALA A 126 13.69 -0.61 -17.16
CA ALA A 126 12.65 -1.63 -17.04
C ALA A 126 11.68 -1.31 -15.91
N HIS A 127 12.19 -0.88 -14.74
CA HIS A 127 11.38 -0.50 -13.59
C HIS A 127 10.46 0.71 -13.88
N VAL A 128 11.01 1.82 -14.40
CA VAL A 128 10.18 3.00 -14.69
C VAL A 128 9.16 2.73 -15.80
N THR A 129 9.52 1.89 -16.77
CA THR A 129 8.58 1.44 -17.82
C THR A 129 7.42 0.67 -17.23
N ALA A 130 7.68 -0.30 -16.36
CA ALA A 130 6.64 -1.11 -15.71
C ALA A 130 5.77 -0.27 -14.75
N LEU A 131 6.38 0.63 -13.97
CA LEU A 131 5.66 1.52 -13.07
C LEU A 131 4.75 2.48 -13.85
N THR A 132 5.26 3.07 -14.93
CA THR A 132 4.49 3.95 -15.82
C THR A 132 3.32 3.18 -16.43
N ALA A 133 3.57 2.01 -17.01
CA ALA A 133 2.53 1.20 -17.62
C ALA A 133 1.40 0.84 -16.62
N GLN A 134 1.75 0.55 -15.37
CA GLN A 134 0.74 0.30 -14.32
C GLN A 134 -0.10 1.54 -14.04
N GLN A 135 0.49 2.74 -13.95
CA GLN A 135 -0.22 3.96 -13.60
C GLN A 135 -1.03 4.52 -14.77
N GLU A 136 -0.54 4.34 -15.99
CA GLU A 136 -1.18 4.81 -17.22
C GLU A 136 -2.27 3.87 -17.75
N ALA A 137 -2.39 2.64 -17.22
CA ALA A 137 -3.30 1.61 -17.73
C ALA A 137 -4.79 2.02 -17.84
N GLY A 138 -5.21 3.03 -17.07
CA GLY A 138 -6.59 3.56 -17.10
C GLY A 138 -6.79 4.78 -17.99
N GLN A 139 -5.73 5.30 -18.63
CA GLN A 139 -5.81 6.49 -19.47
C GLN A 139 -6.32 6.15 -20.87
N ALA A 140 -7.08 7.07 -21.49
CA ALA A 140 -7.54 6.91 -22.87
C ALA A 140 -6.38 6.90 -23.88
N LEU A 141 -5.30 7.62 -23.60
CA LEU A 141 -4.04 7.65 -24.35
C LEU A 141 -2.89 7.47 -23.34
N PRO A 142 -2.51 6.22 -23.03
CA PRO A 142 -1.47 5.95 -22.05
C PRO A 142 -0.13 6.53 -22.50
N TRP A 143 0.54 7.30 -21.64
CA TRP A 143 1.90 7.73 -21.89
C TRP A 143 2.89 6.58 -21.68
N THR A 144 3.89 6.50 -22.55
CA THR A 144 4.97 5.50 -22.45
C THR A 144 6.33 6.15 -22.36
N VAL A 145 7.31 5.47 -21.77
CA VAL A 145 8.68 6.00 -21.64
C VAL A 145 9.30 6.30 -23.00
N SER A 146 8.87 5.59 -24.06
CA SER A 146 9.32 5.81 -25.44
C SER A 146 8.74 7.07 -26.12
N ASP A 147 7.75 7.73 -25.53
CA ASP A 147 7.22 9.00 -26.05
C ASP A 147 8.17 10.18 -25.83
N ALA A 148 9.11 10.02 -24.88
CA ALA A 148 10.15 11.03 -24.63
C ALA A 148 11.44 10.72 -25.42
N PRO A 149 12.23 11.76 -25.79
CA PRO A 149 13.52 11.56 -26.44
C PRO A 149 14.48 10.70 -25.60
N ARG A 150 15.18 9.79 -26.24
CA ARG A 150 16.06 8.83 -25.57
C ARG A 150 17.13 9.50 -24.69
N ASP A 151 17.77 10.54 -25.18
CA ASP A 151 18.79 11.30 -24.43
C ASP A 151 18.22 11.99 -23.17
N PHE A 152 16.96 12.40 -23.22
CA PHE A 152 16.26 12.92 -22.04
C PHE A 152 16.03 11.80 -21.01
N ILE A 153 15.55 10.64 -21.44
CA ILE A 153 15.33 9.49 -20.55
C ILE A 153 16.65 9.06 -19.91
N ASP A 154 17.73 8.95 -20.68
CA ASP A 154 19.04 8.55 -20.15
C ASP A 154 19.53 9.52 -19.06
N ARG A 155 19.34 10.84 -19.24
CA ARG A 155 19.64 11.81 -18.19
C ARG A 155 18.76 11.63 -16.95
N MET A 156 17.47 11.35 -17.12
CA MET A 156 16.56 11.13 -15.99
C MET A 156 16.89 9.85 -15.21
N LEU A 157 17.25 8.77 -15.91
CA LEU A 157 17.71 7.52 -15.28
C LEU A 157 19.00 7.77 -14.47
N GLY A 158 19.93 8.58 -14.95
CA GLY A 158 21.13 8.97 -14.20
C GLY A 158 20.85 9.79 -12.92
N ALA A 159 19.67 10.40 -12.80
CA ALA A 159 19.29 11.20 -11.64
C ALA A 159 18.55 10.38 -10.54
N ILE A 160 18.34 9.08 -10.74
CA ILE A 160 17.66 8.20 -9.79
C ILE A 160 18.53 6.98 -9.42
N VAL A 161 18.15 6.31 -8.33
CA VAL A 161 18.76 5.06 -7.85
C VAL A 161 17.64 4.09 -7.49
N GLY A 162 17.74 2.85 -7.93
CA GLY A 162 16.78 1.78 -7.68
C GLY A 162 16.89 1.23 -6.26
N ILE A 163 15.75 0.82 -5.73
CA ILE A 163 15.62 0.08 -4.49
C ILE A 163 14.78 -1.16 -4.79
N GLU A 164 15.32 -2.33 -4.47
CA GLU A 164 14.60 -3.58 -4.57
C GLU A 164 14.55 -4.24 -3.18
N MET A 165 13.37 -4.69 -2.76
CA MET A 165 13.17 -5.34 -1.47
C MET A 165 12.37 -6.64 -1.63
N PRO A 166 13.03 -7.82 -1.63
CA PRO A 166 12.35 -9.09 -1.49
C PRO A 166 11.56 -9.10 -0.18
N ILE A 167 10.28 -9.49 -0.26
CA ILE A 167 9.41 -9.50 0.92
C ILE A 167 9.67 -10.79 1.71
N ALA A 168 10.28 -10.65 2.88
CA ALA A 168 10.53 -11.76 3.79
C ALA A 168 9.28 -12.11 4.62
N ARG A 169 8.45 -11.12 4.94
CA ARG A 169 7.19 -11.27 5.69
C ARG A 169 6.20 -10.19 5.26
N ILE A 170 4.94 -10.60 5.05
CA ILE A 170 3.85 -9.69 4.70
C ILE A 170 2.70 -9.88 5.69
N GLU A 171 2.09 -8.79 6.10
CA GLU A 171 0.97 -8.76 7.04
C GLU A 171 -0.13 -7.87 6.48
N GLY A 172 -1.36 -8.38 6.43
CA GLY A 172 -2.52 -7.62 6.00
C GLY A 172 -3.57 -7.50 7.08
N LYS A 173 -4.09 -6.30 7.32
CA LYS A 173 -5.16 -6.07 8.29
C LYS A 173 -6.32 -5.34 7.64
N TRP A 174 -7.46 -6.01 7.62
CA TRP A 174 -8.75 -5.48 7.19
C TRP A 174 -9.66 -5.33 8.40
N LYS A 175 -9.65 -4.17 9.05
CA LYS A 175 -10.61 -3.82 10.09
C LYS A 175 -11.78 -3.08 9.45
N VAL A 176 -12.80 -3.86 9.04
CA VAL A 176 -13.92 -3.39 8.22
C VAL A 176 -15.28 -3.79 8.83
N SER A 177 -15.40 -3.72 10.14
CA SER A 177 -16.62 -4.04 10.92
C SER A 177 -17.07 -5.50 10.86
N GLN A 178 -16.24 -6.46 10.39
CA GLN A 178 -16.60 -7.87 10.26
C GLN A 178 -16.90 -8.57 11.60
N ASN A 179 -16.49 -7.98 12.72
CA ASN A 179 -16.81 -8.43 14.07
C ASN A 179 -18.17 -7.91 14.61
N ARG A 180 -18.93 -7.17 13.78
CA ARG A 180 -20.24 -6.62 14.13
C ARG A 180 -21.37 -7.48 13.57
N PRO A 181 -22.56 -7.47 14.21
CA PRO A 181 -23.77 -8.06 13.62
C PRO A 181 -24.04 -7.56 12.21
N PHE A 182 -24.68 -8.38 11.39
CA PHE A 182 -24.94 -8.03 9.99
C PHE A 182 -25.72 -6.69 9.84
N ALA A 183 -26.75 -6.47 10.70
CA ALA A 183 -27.51 -5.22 10.68
C ALA A 183 -26.62 -3.98 10.94
N ASP A 184 -25.65 -4.07 11.86
CA ASP A 184 -24.71 -2.99 12.14
C ASP A 184 -23.76 -2.75 10.95
N ARG A 185 -23.34 -3.82 10.24
CA ARG A 185 -22.52 -3.67 9.03
C ARG A 185 -23.27 -2.97 7.91
N LEU A 186 -24.55 -3.27 7.72
CA LEU A 186 -25.41 -2.56 6.78
C LEU A 186 -25.56 -1.08 7.15
N GLY A 187 -25.77 -0.77 8.43
CA GLY A 187 -25.85 0.59 8.93
C GLY A 187 -24.53 1.37 8.70
N VAL A 188 -23.39 0.71 8.93
CA VAL A 188 -22.07 1.29 8.64
C VAL A 188 -21.91 1.57 7.15
N ALA A 189 -22.24 0.61 6.28
CA ALA A 189 -22.13 0.79 4.84
C ALA A 189 -23.01 1.97 4.36
N ALA A 190 -24.28 2.02 4.77
CA ALA A 190 -25.18 3.11 4.44
C ALA A 190 -24.68 4.48 4.95
N GLY A 191 -24.14 4.52 6.18
CA GLY A 191 -23.56 5.73 6.74
C GLY A 191 -22.31 6.21 5.99
N LEU A 192 -21.49 5.29 5.51
CA LEU A 192 -20.33 5.62 4.68
C LEU A 192 -20.73 6.10 3.29
N GLU A 193 -21.70 5.44 2.65
CA GLU A 193 -22.25 5.83 1.34
C GLU A 193 -22.90 7.23 1.35
N SER A 194 -23.43 7.65 2.50
CA SER A 194 -24.01 8.99 2.64
C SER A 194 -22.97 10.13 2.65
N ARG A 195 -21.68 9.80 2.74
CA ARG A 195 -20.60 10.78 2.67
C ARG A 195 -20.21 11.07 1.23
N ALA A 196 -19.70 12.28 0.98
CA ALA A 196 -19.33 12.71 -0.37
C ALA A 196 -17.86 12.39 -0.75
N ASP A 197 -17.14 11.62 0.08
CA ASP A 197 -15.71 11.36 -0.13
C ASP A 197 -15.46 9.92 -0.63
N ALA A 198 -14.51 9.81 -1.57
CA ALA A 198 -14.16 8.53 -2.21
C ALA A 198 -13.61 7.46 -1.24
N LEU A 199 -12.92 7.86 -0.16
CA LEU A 199 -12.39 6.91 0.83
C LEU A 199 -13.51 6.25 1.61
N SER A 200 -14.58 7.02 1.96
CA SER A 200 -15.78 6.47 2.61
C SER A 200 -16.49 5.47 1.71
N HIS A 201 -16.68 5.77 0.42
CA HIS A 201 -17.30 4.84 -0.54
C HIS A 201 -16.45 3.57 -0.73
N ALA A 202 -15.13 3.72 -0.87
CA ALA A 202 -14.23 2.57 -0.95
C ALA A 202 -14.29 1.70 0.33
N MET A 203 -14.39 2.31 1.51
CA MET A 203 -14.56 1.59 2.77
C MET A 203 -15.93 0.90 2.86
N ALA A 204 -17.01 1.52 2.38
CA ALA A 204 -18.33 0.89 2.32
C ALA A 204 -18.30 -0.40 1.49
N ALA A 205 -17.64 -0.36 0.34
CA ALA A 205 -17.46 -1.54 -0.51
C ALA A 205 -16.73 -2.68 0.23
N LEU A 206 -15.63 -2.39 0.96
CA LEU A 206 -14.91 -3.38 1.76
C LEU A 206 -15.76 -3.96 2.91
N VAL A 207 -16.58 -3.13 3.57
CA VAL A 207 -17.53 -3.58 4.61
C VAL A 207 -18.52 -4.58 4.02
N MET A 208 -19.09 -4.28 2.85
CA MET A 208 -20.06 -5.14 2.18
C MET A 208 -19.45 -6.43 1.63
N GLU A 209 -18.26 -6.38 1.04
CA GLU A 209 -17.55 -7.57 0.58
C GLU A 209 -17.36 -8.60 1.71
N ARG A 210 -17.04 -8.15 2.91
CA ARG A 210 -16.88 -9.02 4.08
C ARG A 210 -18.19 -9.37 4.77
N ALA A 211 -19.28 -8.68 4.44
CA ALA A 211 -20.60 -8.99 4.97
C ALA A 211 -21.28 -10.21 4.29
N THR A 212 -20.86 -10.51 3.06
CA THR A 212 -21.40 -11.60 2.23
C THR A 212 -20.61 -12.91 2.32
N ARG A 213 -19.54 -12.93 3.06
CA ARG A 213 -18.70 -14.10 3.37
C ARG A 213 -18.89 -14.51 4.83
#